data_685309d95fd59293e9180ace352b1cf2
#
_entry.id   685309d95fd59293e9180ace352b1cf2
#
_cell.length_a   1.000
_cell.length_b   1.000
_cell.length_c   1.000
_cell.angle_alpha   90.00
_cell.angle_beta   90.00
_cell.angle_gamma   90.00
#
_symmetry.space_group_name_H-M   'P 1'
#
loop_
_entity.id
_entity.type
_entity.pdbx_description
1 polymer ?
#
loop_
_entity_poly.entity_id
_entity_poly.type
_entity_poly.pdbx_seq_one_letter_code
_entity_poly.pdbx_strand_id
1 'polypeptide(L)' 'MTVGKRKAELTAIADEALRNQPGCETARVVALAPLPHAGSGRNWEIPNVALGDSLISDVDRAVITVHHQLGRRFHLVEE' A
#
# COMPACT_ATOMS: atom_id res chain seq x y z
N MET A 1 -12.42 -10.56 8.16
CA MET A 1 -13.26 -9.97 7.09
C MET A 1 -12.69 -8.61 6.72
N THR A 2 -12.57 -8.33 5.44
CA THR A 2 -12.00 -7.07 4.97
C THR A 2 -13.09 -6.06 4.64
N VAL A 3 -12.73 -4.78 4.69
CA VAL A 3 -13.62 -3.68 4.32
C VAL A 3 -13.27 -3.23 2.91
N GLY A 4 -14.26 -3.06 2.05
CA GLY A 4 -14.05 -2.59 0.68
C GLY A 4 -13.74 -1.10 0.65
N LYS A 5 -12.72 -0.73 -0.13
CA LYS A 5 -12.33 0.66 -0.34
C LYS A 5 -12.11 0.91 -1.81
N ARG A 6 -12.47 2.09 -2.28
CA ARG A 6 -12.20 2.49 -3.66
C ARG A 6 -10.73 2.80 -3.82
N LYS A 7 -10.26 2.80 -5.06
CA LYS A 7 -8.86 3.02 -5.38
C LYS A 7 -8.30 4.29 -4.75
N ALA A 8 -9.01 5.41 -4.87
CA ALA A 8 -8.56 6.68 -4.30
C ALA A 8 -8.46 6.63 -2.78
N GLU A 9 -9.44 6.03 -2.13
CA GLU A 9 -9.45 5.90 -0.67
C GLU A 9 -8.32 4.99 -0.20
N LEU A 10 -8.16 3.84 -0.85
CA LEU A 10 -7.14 2.88 -0.48
C LEU A 10 -5.74 3.41 -0.72
N THR A 11 -5.55 4.18 -1.81
CA THR A 11 -4.29 4.85 -2.08
C THR A 11 -3.93 5.83 -0.97
N ALA A 12 -4.89 6.62 -0.51
CA ALA A 12 -4.66 7.57 0.59
C ALA A 12 -4.32 6.85 1.90
N ILE A 13 -5.02 5.75 2.19
CA ILE A 13 -4.77 4.95 3.38
C ILE A 13 -3.36 4.34 3.32
N ALA A 14 -3.00 3.79 2.16
CA ALA A 14 -1.68 3.19 1.96
C ALA A 14 -0.56 4.24 2.05
N ASP A 15 -0.78 5.42 1.48
CA ASP A 15 0.19 6.52 1.56
C ASP A 15 0.46 6.93 3.00
N GLU A 16 -0.59 7.10 3.79
CA GLU A 16 -0.45 7.44 5.20
C GLU A 16 0.27 6.33 5.96
N ALA A 17 -0.10 5.08 5.72
CA ALA A 17 0.55 3.95 6.38
C ALA A 17 2.03 3.86 6.04
N LEU A 18 2.39 4.13 4.78
CA LEU A 18 3.79 4.13 4.36
C LEU A 18 4.57 5.22 5.08
N ARG A 19 4.03 6.43 5.15
CA ARG A 19 4.71 7.56 5.81
C ARG A 19 4.89 7.36 7.30
N ASN A 20 4.08 6.51 7.91
CA ASN A 20 4.20 6.17 9.33
C ASN A 20 5.25 5.10 9.61
N GLN A 21 5.86 4.51 8.58
CA GLN A 21 6.92 3.54 8.76
C GLN A 21 8.26 4.25 9.02
N PRO A 22 9.13 3.68 9.89
CA PRO A 22 10.43 4.29 10.17
C PRO A 22 11.26 4.48 8.88
N GLY A 23 11.79 5.68 8.71
CA GLY A 23 12.62 6.00 7.54
C GLY A 23 11.83 6.35 6.30
N CYS A 24 10.51 6.37 6.35
CA CYS A 24 9.65 6.58 5.20
C CYS A 24 8.80 7.86 5.29
N GLU A 25 9.20 8.82 6.10
CA GLU A 25 8.42 10.03 6.36
C GLU A 25 8.19 10.87 5.10
N THR A 26 9.11 10.79 4.14
CA THR A 26 9.02 11.53 2.87
C THR A 26 8.63 10.65 1.70
N ALA A 27 8.46 9.35 1.92
CA ALA A 27 8.04 8.43 0.86
C ALA A 27 6.54 8.59 0.59
N ARG A 28 6.16 8.40 -0.69
CA ARG A 28 4.75 8.55 -1.10
C ARG A 28 4.34 7.38 -1.98
N VAL A 29 3.10 6.94 -1.82
CA VAL A 29 2.51 5.97 -2.73
C VAL A 29 2.11 6.71 -4.00
N VAL A 30 2.71 6.31 -5.13
CA VAL A 30 2.45 6.96 -6.42
C VAL A 30 1.23 6.37 -7.09
N ALA A 31 1.07 5.05 -6.99
CA ALA A 31 -0.03 4.35 -7.64
C ALA A 31 -0.41 3.11 -6.84
N LEU A 32 -1.62 2.65 -7.06
CA LEU A 32 -2.13 1.40 -6.49
C LEU A 32 -2.80 0.67 -7.65
N ALA A 33 -2.53 -0.61 -7.77
CA ALA A 33 -3.01 -1.42 -8.88
C ALA A 33 -3.79 -2.64 -8.40
N PRO A 34 -4.80 -3.07 -9.16
CA PRO A 34 -5.51 -4.31 -8.83
C PRO A 34 -4.64 -5.53 -9.13
N LEU A 35 -4.80 -6.59 -8.34
CA LEU A 35 -4.21 -7.89 -8.60
C LEU A 35 -5.29 -8.78 -9.21
N PRO A 36 -5.02 -9.43 -10.35
CA PRO A 36 -6.01 -10.28 -11.00
C PRO A 36 -6.34 -11.56 -10.21
N HIS A 37 -5.41 -11.99 -9.34
CA HIS A 37 -5.63 -13.17 -8.52
C HIS A 37 -5.34 -12.86 -7.08
N ALA A 38 -6.33 -13.09 -6.22
CA ALA A 38 -6.24 -12.82 -4.79
C ALA A 38 -5.82 -14.07 -4.02
N GLY A 39 -4.76 -14.72 -4.46
CA GLY A 39 -4.28 -15.94 -3.81
C GLY A 39 -3.88 -15.77 -2.35
N SER A 40 -3.57 -14.54 -1.94
CA SER A 40 -3.23 -14.21 -0.55
C SER A 40 -4.36 -13.46 0.17
N GLY A 41 -5.53 -13.37 -0.43
CA GLY A 41 -6.64 -12.59 0.11
C GLY A 41 -6.58 -11.10 -0.21
N ARG A 42 -5.45 -10.59 -0.70
CA ARG A 42 -5.29 -9.20 -1.11
C ARG A 42 -5.47 -9.11 -2.62
N ASN A 43 -6.35 -8.21 -3.06
CA ASN A 43 -6.63 -8.01 -4.47
C ASN A 43 -6.06 -6.69 -5.02
N TRP A 44 -5.02 -6.16 -4.38
CA TRP A 44 -4.39 -4.91 -4.77
C TRP A 44 -2.92 -4.93 -4.37
N GLU A 45 -2.13 -4.06 -5.01
CA GLU A 45 -0.73 -3.90 -4.69
C GLU A 45 -0.29 -2.45 -4.88
N ILE A 46 0.89 -2.11 -4.35
CA ILE A 46 1.53 -0.82 -4.54
C ILE A 46 2.71 -1.04 -5.50
N PRO A 47 2.51 -0.82 -6.82
CA PRO A 47 3.57 -1.11 -7.78
C PRO A 47 4.68 -0.08 -7.79
N ASN A 48 4.40 1.16 -7.39
CA ASN A 48 5.38 2.24 -7.41
C ASN A 48 5.24 3.14 -6.21
N VAL A 49 6.39 3.56 -5.68
CA VAL A 49 6.47 4.56 -4.61
C VAL A 49 7.53 5.59 -4.97
N ALA A 50 7.34 6.82 -4.52
CA ALA A 50 8.36 7.86 -4.58
C ALA A 50 9.16 7.79 -3.29
N LEU A 51 10.48 7.73 -3.40
CA LEU A 51 11.34 7.56 -2.23
C LEU A 51 11.49 8.82 -1.38
N GLY A 52 11.44 9.99 -2.02
CA GLY A 52 11.77 11.23 -1.32
C GLY A 52 13.22 11.13 -0.81
N ASP A 53 13.40 11.37 0.48
CA ASP A 53 14.70 11.26 1.13
C ASP A 53 14.92 9.88 1.78
N SER A 54 14.04 8.92 1.52
CA SER A 54 14.10 7.60 2.12
C SER A 54 15.05 6.68 1.36
N LEU A 55 15.61 5.70 2.08
CA LEU A 55 16.46 4.67 1.47
C LEU A 55 15.58 3.60 0.82
N ILE A 56 16.06 3.06 -0.31
CA ILE A 56 15.34 1.99 -1.01
C ILE A 56 15.06 0.80 -0.09
N SER A 57 16.04 0.40 0.71
CA SER A 57 15.90 -0.74 1.62
C SER A 57 14.81 -0.52 2.67
N ASP A 58 14.70 0.71 3.20
CA ASP A 58 13.68 1.05 4.18
C ASP A 58 12.30 1.06 3.54
N VAL A 59 12.19 1.60 2.34
CA VAL A 59 10.92 1.68 1.62
C VAL A 59 10.45 0.30 1.18
N ASP A 60 11.34 -0.55 0.69
CA ASP A 60 10.98 -1.92 0.31
C ASP A 60 10.40 -2.70 1.49
N ARG A 61 11.04 -2.59 2.63
CA ARG A 61 10.56 -3.24 3.85
C ARG A 61 9.22 -2.68 4.27
N ALA A 62 9.08 -1.36 4.21
CA ALA A 62 7.85 -0.67 4.58
C ALA A 62 6.69 -1.05 3.68
N VAL A 63 6.92 -1.15 2.37
CA VAL A 63 5.89 -1.55 1.42
C VAL A 63 5.38 -2.95 1.72
N ILE A 64 6.29 -3.88 2.01
CA ILE A 64 5.90 -5.25 2.39
C ILE A 64 5.04 -5.22 3.66
N THR A 65 5.45 -4.45 4.65
CA THR A 65 4.70 -4.31 5.91
C THR A 65 3.31 -3.71 5.67
N VAL A 66 3.23 -2.66 4.86
CA VAL A 66 1.95 -2.02 4.52
C VAL A 66 1.04 -2.99 3.77
N HIS A 67 1.56 -3.71 2.78
CA HIS A 67 0.80 -4.75 2.08
C HIS A 67 0.22 -5.76 3.06
N HIS A 68 1.04 -6.22 3.99
CA HIS A 68 0.63 -7.24 4.95
C HIS A 68 -0.45 -6.71 5.90
N GLN A 69 -0.22 -5.53 6.48
CA GLN A 69 -1.15 -4.94 7.44
C GLN A 69 -2.48 -4.55 6.81
N LEU A 70 -2.43 -3.82 5.72
CA LEU A 70 -3.65 -3.33 5.06
C LEU A 70 -4.36 -4.42 4.27
N GLY A 71 -3.63 -5.37 3.72
CA GLY A 71 -4.22 -6.50 2.99
C GLY A 71 -5.12 -7.36 3.85
N ARG A 72 -4.90 -7.35 5.16
CA ARG A 72 -5.74 -8.07 6.11
C ARG A 72 -7.00 -7.29 6.49
N ARG A 73 -7.02 -5.98 6.23
CA ARG A 73 -8.09 -5.08 6.66
C ARG A 73 -8.96 -4.59 5.53
N PHE A 74 -8.39 -4.43 4.33
CA PHE A 74 -9.05 -3.78 3.22
C PHE A 74 -8.91 -4.57 1.92
N HIS A 75 -9.94 -4.48 1.08
CA HIS A 75 -9.86 -4.98 -0.29
C HIS A 75 -10.30 -3.87 -1.24
N LEU A 76 -9.78 -3.91 -2.46
CA LEU A 76 -10.10 -2.94 -3.48
C LEU A 76 -11.46 -3.27 -4.10
N VAL A 77 -12.34 -2.29 -4.16
CA VAL A 77 -13.61 -2.44 -4.87
C VAL A 77 -13.56 -1.61 -6.15
N GLU A 78 -14.18 -2.13 -7.20
CA GLU A 78 -14.25 -1.44 -8.47
C GLU A 78 -15.34 -0.36 -8.41
N GLU A 79 -15.08 0.73 -9.12
CA GLU A 79 -16.04 1.82 -9.22
C GLU A 79 -17.04 1.58 -10.35
#